data_315edbbcabfd5b116d517943a5d8cc5b
#
_entry.id   315edbbcabfd5b116d517943a5d8cc5b
#
_cell.length_a   1.000
_cell.length_b   1.000
_cell.length_c   1.000
_cell.angle_alpha   90.00
_cell.angle_beta   90.00
_cell.angle_gamma   90.00
#
_symmetry.space_group_name_H-M   'P 1'
#
loop_
_entity.id
_entity.type
_entity.pdbx_description
1 polymer ?
#
loop_
_entity_poly.entity_id
_entity_poly.type
_entity_poly.pdbx_seq_one_letter_code
_entity_poly.pdbx_strand_id
1 'polypeptide(L)'
;MRFSVNTRELNEAVSVVTKAMPSNATLPILEGIYMYAANDTLFIKCTDLSLQIETEIPAIIDDEGSAVLPGKLFSDLVKKFSGDTIDFESDGNTMNIRSRRVKSSIQIQNADEYPEMMRVDDEFSADIPQNKLKSMIKQVIFSVSNDETKAILNGVCLEFDSDNTLVMVALDGFRIAMRKEKINNCTGKKSVVIPKRAMQEIAAVLSSDDSEVKLIFSSTHIKIDFGGTKVISRLLDGEYVNYKGILPKNFATRVLINCEELKNSTERALLMARESKSNRIKLMFANNTLTITANSEKGNINDEIEIQLVGKDLEIAFNATYIQDVMRVLDDECVYLNMNNAVTPCVIVPVEGEAFYYMILPVRLSVSYTHLTL
;
A
#
# COMPACT_ATOMS: atom_id res chain seq x y z
N MET A 1 -1.76 35.31 14.75
CA MET A 1 -1.77 33.88 15.11
C MET A 1 -0.67 33.64 16.12
N ARG A 2 -1.01 33.16 17.34
CA ARG A 2 -0.05 32.83 18.37
C ARG A 2 -0.52 31.61 19.17
N PHE A 3 0.34 30.59 19.30
CA PHE A 3 -0.01 29.33 19.95
C PHE A 3 1.21 28.52 20.39
N SER A 4 1.01 27.56 21.29
CA SER A 4 2.00 26.60 21.77
C SER A 4 1.49 25.18 21.62
N VAL A 5 2.37 24.24 21.23
CA VAL A 5 2.05 22.83 21.05
C VAL A 5 3.10 21.92 21.64
N ASN A 6 2.73 20.68 21.92
CA ASN A 6 3.67 19.63 22.30
C ASN A 6 4.55 19.26 21.10
N THR A 7 5.86 19.20 21.31
CA THR A 7 6.87 18.95 20.25
C THR A 7 6.69 17.57 19.61
N ARG A 8 6.41 16.54 20.39
CA ARG A 8 6.23 15.17 19.90
C ARG A 8 4.97 15.06 19.06
N GLU A 9 3.84 15.57 19.54
CA GLU A 9 2.55 15.55 18.82
C GLU A 9 2.65 16.31 17.50
N LEU A 10 3.31 17.48 17.49
CA LEU A 10 3.54 18.23 16.27
C LEU A 10 4.41 17.47 15.27
N ASN A 11 5.47 16.81 15.74
CA ASN A 11 6.35 16.04 14.86
C ASN A 11 5.62 14.84 14.22
N GLU A 12 4.82 14.12 14.99
CA GLU A 12 3.97 13.04 14.52
C GLU A 12 2.95 13.56 13.49
N ALA A 13 2.24 14.64 13.80
CA ALA A 13 1.26 15.26 12.90
C ALA A 13 1.88 15.74 11.58
N VAL A 14 3.00 16.45 11.63
CA VAL A 14 3.73 16.90 10.43
C VAL A 14 4.22 15.72 9.60
N SER A 15 4.70 14.64 10.24
CA SER A 15 5.13 13.42 9.55
C SER A 15 3.97 12.71 8.81
N VAL A 16 2.77 12.80 9.37
CA VAL A 16 1.55 12.24 8.78
C VAL A 16 1.10 13.07 7.58
N VAL A 17 0.91 14.37 7.74
CA VAL A 17 0.33 15.21 6.67
C VAL A 17 1.27 15.38 5.47
N THR A 18 2.58 15.42 5.70
CA THR A 18 3.58 15.57 4.62
C THR A 18 3.58 14.43 3.61
N LYS A 19 2.94 13.30 3.90
CA LYS A 19 2.72 12.20 2.94
C LYS A 19 1.81 12.59 1.77
N ALA A 20 0.90 13.56 1.97
CA ALA A 20 0.08 14.13 0.89
C ALA A 20 0.77 15.30 0.17
N MET A 21 1.93 15.74 0.62
CA MET A 21 2.64 16.85 -0.02
C MET A 21 3.27 16.39 -1.34
N PRO A 22 3.11 17.11 -2.45
CA PRO A 22 3.72 16.78 -3.72
C PRO A 22 5.24 17.06 -3.68
N SER A 23 6.02 16.26 -4.42
CA SER A 23 7.46 16.51 -4.61
C SER A 23 7.75 17.60 -5.64
N ASN A 24 6.84 17.79 -6.60
CA ASN A 24 6.87 18.83 -7.61
C ASN A 24 5.42 19.31 -7.82
N ALA A 25 5.10 20.49 -7.32
CA ALA A 25 3.75 21.02 -7.39
C ALA A 25 3.56 21.93 -8.62
N THR A 26 2.40 21.83 -9.26
CA THR A 26 1.96 22.79 -10.26
C THR A 26 1.64 24.15 -9.66
N LEU A 27 1.17 24.16 -8.41
CA LEU A 27 0.93 25.34 -7.60
C LEU A 27 1.93 25.34 -6.43
N PRO A 28 2.85 26.32 -6.35
CA PRO A 28 3.91 26.34 -5.31
C PRO A 28 3.39 26.26 -3.88
N ILE A 29 2.20 26.77 -3.60
CA ILE A 29 1.61 26.74 -2.25
C ILE A 29 1.32 25.30 -1.76
N LEU A 30 1.15 24.33 -2.66
CA LEU A 30 0.94 22.92 -2.31
C LEU A 30 2.19 22.23 -1.74
N GLU A 31 3.38 22.82 -1.95
CA GLU A 31 4.61 22.38 -1.27
C GLU A 31 4.67 22.87 0.20
N GLY A 32 3.64 23.59 0.64
CA GLY A 32 3.48 24.09 1.99
C GLY A 32 2.62 23.19 2.87
N ILE A 33 2.81 23.34 4.17
CA ILE A 33 1.94 22.79 5.21
C ILE A 33 0.99 23.89 5.67
N TYR A 34 -0.29 23.70 5.45
CA TYR A 34 -1.32 24.58 5.96
C TYR A 34 -1.54 24.29 7.45
N MET A 35 -1.58 25.35 8.27
CA MET A 35 -1.86 25.32 9.69
C MET A 35 -2.99 26.30 10.02
N TYR A 36 -3.92 25.86 10.87
CA TYR A 36 -5.00 26.70 11.39
C TYR A 36 -5.14 26.44 12.89
N ALA A 37 -4.95 27.48 13.69
CA ALA A 37 -5.07 27.45 15.14
C ALA A 37 -6.38 28.10 15.57
N ALA A 38 -7.28 27.32 16.17
CA ALA A 38 -8.56 27.77 16.71
C ALA A 38 -9.13 26.77 17.72
N ASN A 39 -9.91 27.25 18.69
CA ASN A 39 -10.65 26.40 19.64
C ASN A 39 -9.76 25.36 20.36
N ASP A 40 -8.63 25.77 20.92
CA ASP A 40 -7.64 24.93 21.60
C ASP A 40 -7.09 23.76 20.74
N THR A 41 -7.19 23.87 19.43
CA THR A 41 -6.78 22.84 18.48
C THR A 41 -5.95 23.44 17.34
N LEU A 42 -4.85 22.79 17.00
CA LEU A 42 -4.09 23.08 15.80
C LEU A 42 -4.45 22.08 14.72
N PHE A 43 -5.08 22.53 13.64
CA PHE A 43 -5.35 21.78 12.43
C PHE A 43 -4.19 21.91 11.46
N ILE A 44 -3.73 20.79 10.94
CA ILE A 44 -2.58 20.72 10.02
C ILE A 44 -2.99 19.90 8.80
N LYS A 45 -2.73 20.39 7.58
CA LYS A 45 -3.04 19.65 6.36
C LYS A 45 -2.02 19.85 5.24
N CYS A 46 -1.92 18.82 4.39
CA CYS A 46 -1.26 18.87 3.09
C CYS A 46 -2.16 18.24 2.01
N THR A 47 -1.99 18.67 0.77
CA THR A 47 -2.69 18.09 -0.38
C THR A 47 -1.88 18.27 -1.67
N ASP A 48 -2.07 17.33 -2.61
CA ASP A 48 -1.65 17.46 -4.01
C ASP A 48 -2.86 17.59 -4.98
N LEU A 49 -4.05 17.88 -4.45
CA LEU A 49 -5.35 17.95 -5.12
C LEU A 49 -5.98 16.60 -5.48
N SER A 50 -5.25 15.49 -5.40
CA SER A 50 -5.80 14.14 -5.57
C SER A 50 -5.81 13.35 -4.26
N LEU A 51 -4.88 13.65 -3.38
CA LEU A 51 -4.76 13.12 -2.02
C LEU A 51 -4.67 14.29 -1.05
N GLN A 52 -5.43 14.24 0.03
CA GLN A 52 -5.36 15.18 1.14
C GLN A 52 -5.22 14.42 2.45
N ILE A 53 -4.35 14.89 3.31
CA ILE A 53 -4.26 14.39 4.69
C ILE A 53 -4.37 15.58 5.63
N GLU A 54 -5.27 15.47 6.58
CA GLU A 54 -5.49 16.44 7.65
C GLU A 54 -5.40 15.72 8.98
N THR A 55 -4.81 16.38 9.97
CA THR A 55 -4.80 15.90 11.35
C THR A 55 -4.94 17.08 12.30
N GLU A 56 -5.41 16.81 13.52
CA GLU A 56 -5.60 17.79 14.57
C GLU A 56 -4.84 17.36 15.83
N ILE A 57 -4.26 18.36 16.52
CA ILE A 57 -3.56 18.15 17.79
C ILE A 57 -3.97 19.22 18.79
N PRO A 58 -3.96 18.93 20.10
CA PRO A 58 -4.20 19.93 21.13
C PRO A 58 -3.18 21.08 21.07
N ALA A 59 -3.63 22.31 21.25
CA ALA A 59 -2.79 23.49 21.27
C ALA A 59 -3.29 24.49 22.33
N ILE A 60 -2.36 25.25 22.92
CA ILE A 60 -2.71 26.43 23.73
C ILE A 60 -2.68 27.62 22.78
N ILE A 61 -3.84 28.25 22.56
CA ILE A 61 -4.01 29.31 21.58
C ILE A 61 -4.23 30.64 22.27
N ASP A 62 -3.32 31.58 22.04
CA ASP A 62 -3.41 32.97 22.53
C ASP A 62 -4.11 33.84 21.46
N ASP A 63 -3.85 33.59 20.16
CA ASP A 63 -4.39 34.34 19.04
C ASP A 63 -4.64 33.41 17.85
N GLU A 64 -5.89 33.31 17.42
CA GLU A 64 -6.32 32.44 16.33
C GLU A 64 -5.76 32.91 14.97
N GLY A 65 -5.72 32.00 14.02
CA GLY A 65 -5.33 32.35 12.65
C GLY A 65 -4.81 31.15 11.85
N SER A 66 -4.39 31.46 10.62
CA SER A 66 -3.91 30.46 9.68
C SER A 66 -2.65 30.93 8.95
N ALA A 67 -1.83 29.98 8.53
CA ALA A 67 -0.61 30.24 7.75
C ALA A 67 -0.21 28.99 6.94
N VAL A 68 0.54 29.19 5.87
CA VAL A 68 1.17 28.09 5.13
C VAL A 68 2.69 28.19 5.28
N LEU A 69 3.30 27.16 5.84
CA LEU A 69 4.74 27.08 6.08
C LEU A 69 5.42 26.25 4.98
N PRO A 70 6.66 26.58 4.55
CA PRO A 70 7.42 25.78 3.59
C PRO A 70 7.60 24.35 4.09
N GLY A 71 6.92 23.38 3.46
CA GLY A 71 6.68 22.05 4.03
C GLY A 71 7.95 21.27 4.32
N LYS A 72 8.88 21.20 3.36
CA LYS A 72 10.14 20.47 3.53
C LYS A 72 11.00 21.09 4.64
N LEU A 73 11.20 22.41 4.60
CA LEU A 73 11.99 23.12 5.61
C LEU A 73 11.39 22.95 7.01
N PHE A 74 10.09 23.16 7.13
CA PHE A 74 9.38 23.05 8.41
C PHE A 74 9.41 21.63 8.97
N SER A 75 9.13 20.61 8.13
CA SER A 75 9.22 19.20 8.54
C SER A 75 10.63 18.80 9.03
N ASP A 76 11.68 19.28 8.36
CA ASP A 76 13.05 18.99 8.77
C ASP A 76 13.42 19.75 10.07
N LEU A 77 12.90 20.96 10.25
CA LEU A 77 13.14 21.77 11.44
C LEU A 77 12.47 21.18 12.69
N VAL A 78 11.18 20.79 12.58
CA VAL A 78 10.43 20.21 13.72
C VAL A 78 11.12 18.99 14.30
N LYS A 79 11.69 18.13 13.46
CA LYS A 79 12.48 16.95 13.89
C LYS A 79 13.73 17.28 14.71
N LYS A 80 14.21 18.52 14.67
CA LYS A 80 15.43 18.96 15.36
C LYS A 80 15.17 19.69 16.67
N PHE A 81 13.92 20.03 16.97
CA PHE A 81 13.58 20.60 18.27
C PHE A 81 13.65 19.53 19.36
N SER A 82 14.26 19.91 20.49
CA SER A 82 14.50 19.03 21.66
C SER A 82 13.72 19.46 22.91
N GLY A 83 12.88 20.51 22.81
CA GLY A 83 12.01 20.96 23.89
C GLY A 83 10.73 20.15 23.96
N ASP A 84 10.02 20.22 25.11
CA ASP A 84 8.73 19.57 25.28
C ASP A 84 7.61 20.33 24.55
N THR A 85 7.79 21.65 24.41
CA THR A 85 6.86 22.56 23.73
C THR A 85 7.56 23.42 22.69
N ILE A 86 6.78 23.82 21.69
CA ILE A 86 7.19 24.76 20.64
C ILE A 86 6.15 25.88 20.61
N ASP A 87 6.63 27.14 20.70
CA ASP A 87 5.83 28.34 20.61
C ASP A 87 5.92 28.91 19.20
N PHE A 88 4.77 29.34 18.68
CA PHE A 88 4.62 29.95 17.37
C PHE A 88 4.02 31.33 17.48
N GLU A 89 4.56 32.30 16.75
CA GLU A 89 4.02 33.65 16.66
C GLU A 89 4.20 34.20 15.26
N SER A 90 3.10 34.52 14.55
CA SER A 90 3.18 35.13 13.24
C SER A 90 3.32 36.66 13.38
N ASP A 91 4.24 37.21 12.58
CA ASP A 91 4.44 38.66 12.43
C ASP A 91 4.55 38.97 10.92
N GLY A 92 3.49 39.54 10.36
CA GLY A 92 3.36 39.75 8.92
C GLY A 92 3.50 38.43 8.13
N ASN A 93 4.49 38.38 7.23
CA ASN A 93 4.76 37.21 6.41
C ASN A 93 5.79 36.25 7.03
N THR A 94 6.00 36.31 8.34
CA THR A 94 7.02 35.55 9.01
C THR A 94 6.42 34.80 10.21
N MET A 95 6.78 33.52 10.37
CA MET A 95 6.49 32.73 11.55
C MET A 95 7.72 32.63 12.43
N ASN A 96 7.67 33.18 13.61
CA ASN A 96 8.68 33.05 14.65
C ASN A 96 8.40 31.78 15.46
N ILE A 97 9.38 30.92 15.58
CA ILE A 97 9.28 29.60 16.22
C ILE A 97 10.29 29.55 17.34
N ARG A 98 9.86 29.20 18.56
CA ARG A 98 10.72 29.13 19.73
C ARG A 98 10.56 27.77 20.42
N SER A 99 11.67 27.15 20.78
CA SER A 99 11.69 25.96 21.63
C SER A 99 12.94 25.99 22.51
N ARG A 100 12.76 26.08 23.82
CA ARG A 100 13.86 26.28 24.79
C ARG A 100 14.75 27.50 24.40
N ARG A 101 16.00 27.24 23.98
CA ARG A 101 16.97 28.27 23.58
C ARG A 101 17.01 28.49 22.06
N VAL A 102 16.34 27.64 21.31
CA VAL A 102 16.31 27.75 19.84
C VAL A 102 15.26 28.78 19.44
N LYS A 103 15.65 29.71 18.58
CA LYS A 103 14.77 30.67 17.92
C LYS A 103 14.98 30.53 16.41
N SER A 104 13.91 30.41 15.67
CA SER A 104 13.91 30.36 14.22
C SER A 104 12.84 31.29 13.67
N SER A 105 13.01 31.74 12.45
CA SER A 105 12.06 32.58 11.74
C SER A 105 11.94 32.06 10.33
N ILE A 106 10.73 31.78 9.86
CA ILE A 106 10.42 31.20 8.57
C ILE A 106 9.43 32.09 7.84
N GLN A 107 9.66 32.33 6.54
CA GLN A 107 8.68 33.00 5.70
C GLN A 107 7.45 32.12 5.51
N ILE A 108 6.25 32.70 5.65
CA ILE A 108 4.98 32.05 5.47
C ILE A 108 4.24 32.62 4.26
N GLN A 109 3.33 31.83 3.71
CA GLN A 109 2.44 32.24 2.62
C GLN A 109 1.03 32.47 3.15
N ASN A 110 0.25 33.23 2.40
CA ASN A 110 -1.14 33.52 2.75
C ASN A 110 -1.99 32.24 2.70
N ALA A 111 -2.65 31.91 3.80
CA ALA A 111 -3.50 30.75 3.92
C ALA A 111 -4.74 30.78 3.02
N ASP A 112 -5.22 31.97 2.62
CA ASP A 112 -6.39 32.14 1.75
C ASP A 112 -6.13 31.62 0.31
N GLU A 113 -4.87 31.49 -0.07
CA GLU A 113 -4.47 30.94 -1.37
C GLU A 113 -4.40 29.41 -1.36
N TYR A 114 -4.48 28.78 -0.17
CA TYR A 114 -4.43 27.32 -0.06
C TYR A 114 -5.79 26.72 -0.45
N PRO A 115 -5.81 25.62 -1.25
CA PRO A 115 -7.06 25.01 -1.69
C PRO A 115 -7.99 24.64 -0.53
N GLU A 116 -9.29 24.85 -0.75
CA GLU A 116 -10.32 24.41 0.18
C GLU A 116 -10.25 22.87 0.40
N MET A 117 -10.80 22.45 1.53
CA MET A 117 -10.89 21.02 1.83
C MET A 117 -11.83 20.30 0.87
N MET A 118 -11.40 19.13 0.40
CA MET A 118 -12.27 18.21 -0.32
C MET A 118 -13.40 17.78 0.60
N ARG A 119 -14.65 17.93 0.17
CA ARG A 119 -15.83 17.44 0.87
C ARG A 119 -16.17 16.07 0.33
N VAL A 120 -16.52 15.16 1.23
CA VAL A 120 -16.95 13.81 0.88
C VAL A 120 -18.30 13.56 1.53
N ASP A 121 -19.34 13.49 0.70
CA ASP A 121 -20.69 13.17 1.15
C ASP A 121 -20.78 11.68 1.53
N ASP A 122 -21.51 11.37 2.61
CA ASP A 122 -21.66 10.01 3.11
C ASP A 122 -22.75 9.26 2.31
N GLU A 123 -22.39 8.77 1.13
CA GLU A 123 -23.27 7.92 0.30
C GLU A 123 -23.17 6.45 0.70
N PHE A 124 -22.01 6.03 1.20
CA PHE A 124 -21.73 4.68 1.66
C PHE A 124 -20.66 4.72 2.73
N SER A 125 -20.82 3.91 3.78
CA SER A 125 -19.80 3.81 4.84
C SER A 125 -19.54 2.37 5.27
N ALA A 126 -18.34 2.15 5.80
CA ALA A 126 -17.90 0.89 6.37
C ALA A 126 -16.91 1.14 7.51
N ASP A 127 -16.91 0.24 8.50
CA ASP A 127 -16.04 0.31 9.66
C ASP A 127 -15.13 -0.93 9.70
N ILE A 128 -13.81 -0.71 9.88
CA ILE A 128 -12.80 -1.76 9.91
C ILE A 128 -11.69 -1.43 10.91
N PRO A 129 -11.11 -2.39 11.65
CA PRO A 129 -9.94 -2.14 12.49
C PRO A 129 -8.71 -1.70 11.67
N GLN A 130 -7.90 -0.76 12.22
CA GLN A 130 -6.71 -0.20 11.56
C GLN A 130 -5.71 -1.27 11.13
N ASN A 131 -5.37 -2.20 12.01
CA ASN A 131 -4.44 -3.29 11.74
C ASN A 131 -4.92 -4.17 10.58
N LYS A 132 -6.22 -4.49 10.50
CA LYS A 132 -6.81 -5.28 9.41
C LYS A 132 -6.72 -4.54 8.08
N LEU A 133 -7.14 -3.27 8.02
CA LEU A 133 -7.06 -2.46 6.82
C LEU A 133 -5.62 -2.35 6.32
N LYS A 134 -4.69 -2.05 7.23
CA LYS A 134 -3.26 -1.96 6.93
C LYS A 134 -2.69 -3.28 6.39
N SER A 135 -3.04 -4.42 6.99
CA SER A 135 -2.62 -5.75 6.56
C SER A 135 -3.18 -6.08 5.18
N MET A 136 -4.48 -5.86 4.95
CA MET A 136 -5.12 -6.10 3.65
C MET A 136 -4.45 -5.31 2.52
N ILE A 137 -4.17 -4.03 2.76
CA ILE A 137 -3.47 -3.17 1.78
C ILE A 137 -2.10 -3.74 1.45
N LYS A 138 -1.27 -4.07 2.46
CA LYS A 138 0.07 -4.63 2.25
C LYS A 138 0.05 -5.91 1.43
N GLN A 139 -0.97 -6.76 1.65
CA GLN A 139 -1.08 -8.06 1.02
C GLN A 139 -1.56 -8.01 -0.43
N VAL A 140 -2.00 -6.86 -0.96
CA VAL A 140 -2.45 -6.75 -2.36
C VAL A 140 -1.68 -5.72 -3.17
N ILE A 141 -1.16 -4.66 -2.55
CA ILE A 141 -0.66 -3.47 -3.23
C ILE A 141 0.53 -3.72 -4.18
N PHE A 142 1.32 -4.77 -3.93
CA PHE A 142 2.46 -5.15 -4.76
C PHE A 142 2.04 -5.66 -6.16
N SER A 143 0.78 -6.06 -6.32
CA SER A 143 0.20 -6.51 -7.59
C SER A 143 -0.46 -5.40 -8.40
N VAL A 144 -0.47 -4.16 -7.93
CA VAL A 144 -1.01 -3.01 -8.68
C VAL A 144 -0.12 -2.73 -9.90
N SER A 145 -0.74 -2.56 -11.07
CA SER A 145 -0.05 -2.23 -12.32
C SER A 145 0.69 -0.89 -12.24
N ASN A 146 1.79 -0.79 -12.95
CA ASN A 146 2.49 0.47 -13.21
C ASN A 146 2.32 0.93 -14.67
N ASP A 147 1.48 0.25 -15.46
CA ASP A 147 1.19 0.59 -16.85
C ASP A 147 0.14 1.71 -16.89
N GLU A 148 0.58 2.92 -17.22
CA GLU A 148 -0.28 4.11 -17.28
C GLU A 148 -1.35 4.04 -18.38
N THR A 149 -1.18 3.15 -19.37
CA THR A 149 -2.19 2.96 -20.43
C THR A 149 -3.47 2.27 -19.93
N LYS A 150 -3.40 1.63 -18.76
CA LYS A 150 -4.51 0.95 -18.09
C LYS A 150 -4.79 1.58 -16.74
N ALA A 151 -5.18 2.85 -16.76
CA ALA A 151 -5.34 3.67 -15.56
C ALA A 151 -6.13 3.00 -14.42
N ILE A 152 -7.19 2.25 -14.75
CA ILE A 152 -8.01 1.56 -13.73
C ILE A 152 -7.25 0.47 -12.97
N LEU A 153 -6.18 -0.11 -13.57
CA LEU A 153 -5.33 -1.11 -12.91
C LEU A 153 -4.22 -0.50 -12.06
N ASN A 154 -4.08 0.84 -12.07
CA ASN A 154 -3.10 1.56 -11.24
C ASN A 154 -3.62 1.82 -9.82
N GLY A 155 -4.68 1.12 -9.42
CA GLY A 155 -5.27 1.16 -8.09
C GLY A 155 -5.63 -0.21 -7.55
N VAL A 156 -6.09 -0.21 -6.31
CA VAL A 156 -6.64 -1.37 -5.61
C VAL A 156 -8.15 -1.28 -5.67
N CYS A 157 -8.80 -2.34 -6.16
CA CYS A 157 -10.24 -2.47 -6.14
C CYS A 157 -10.70 -2.94 -4.75
N LEU A 158 -11.66 -2.24 -4.17
CA LEU A 158 -12.36 -2.61 -2.94
C LEU A 158 -13.80 -3.00 -3.29
N GLU A 159 -14.18 -4.23 -2.97
CA GLU A 159 -15.55 -4.73 -3.13
C GLU A 159 -16.16 -4.99 -1.75
N PHE A 160 -17.21 -4.28 -1.43
CA PHE A 160 -18.02 -4.47 -0.22
C PHE A 160 -19.26 -5.29 -0.55
N ASP A 161 -19.58 -6.27 0.31
CA ASP A 161 -20.82 -7.02 0.20
C ASP A 161 -21.70 -6.81 1.45
N SER A 162 -23.01 -6.94 1.29
CA SER A 162 -24.03 -6.75 2.33
C SER A 162 -23.91 -7.72 3.53
N ASP A 163 -23.07 -8.73 3.45
CA ASP A 163 -22.75 -9.65 4.55
C ASP A 163 -21.54 -9.20 5.38
N ASN A 164 -21.14 -7.93 5.29
CA ASN A 164 -19.97 -7.34 5.91
C ASN A 164 -18.65 -7.99 5.46
N THR A 165 -18.57 -8.36 4.20
CA THR A 165 -17.32 -8.84 3.61
C THR A 165 -16.67 -7.73 2.78
N LEU A 166 -15.39 -7.49 3.01
CA LEU A 166 -14.53 -6.67 2.17
C LEU A 166 -13.57 -7.56 1.41
N VAL A 167 -13.54 -7.40 0.09
CA VAL A 167 -12.52 -8.00 -0.78
C VAL A 167 -11.68 -6.89 -1.38
N MET A 168 -10.37 -6.96 -1.22
CA MET A 168 -9.40 -6.11 -1.90
C MET A 168 -8.72 -6.88 -3.01
N VAL A 169 -8.62 -6.28 -4.20
CA VAL A 169 -8.02 -6.92 -5.37
C VAL A 169 -7.07 -5.96 -6.07
N ALA A 170 -5.91 -6.47 -6.46
CA ALA A 170 -4.97 -5.79 -7.35
C ALA A 170 -4.44 -6.75 -8.41
N LEU A 171 -4.20 -6.27 -9.62
CA LEU A 171 -3.64 -7.07 -10.72
C LEU A 171 -2.84 -6.20 -11.70
N ASP A 172 -1.84 -6.80 -12.36
CA ASP A 172 -0.96 -6.13 -13.33
C ASP A 172 -0.94 -6.81 -14.72
N GLY A 173 -1.78 -7.82 -14.93
CA GLY A 173 -1.84 -8.61 -16.16
C GLY A 173 -0.95 -9.87 -16.13
N PHE A 174 -0.07 -10.02 -15.12
CA PHE A 174 0.78 -11.21 -14.92
C PHE A 174 0.46 -11.92 -13.61
N ARG A 175 -0.16 -11.23 -12.67
CA ARG A 175 -0.54 -11.74 -11.35
C ARG A 175 -1.78 -11.04 -10.81
N ILE A 176 -2.45 -11.71 -9.89
CA ILE A 176 -3.57 -11.18 -9.11
C ILE A 176 -3.26 -11.41 -7.64
N ALA A 177 -3.48 -10.39 -6.83
CA ALA A 177 -3.50 -10.50 -5.38
C ALA A 177 -4.91 -10.15 -4.89
N MET A 178 -5.49 -11.03 -4.08
CA MET A 178 -6.80 -10.85 -3.49
C MET A 178 -6.74 -11.16 -1.99
N ARG A 179 -7.31 -10.27 -1.19
CA ARG A 179 -7.49 -10.44 0.26
C ARG A 179 -8.95 -10.27 0.62
N LYS A 180 -9.47 -11.17 1.45
CA LYS A 180 -10.88 -11.18 1.90
C LYS A 180 -10.92 -11.14 3.43
N GLU A 181 -11.74 -10.24 3.98
CA GLU A 181 -11.93 -10.10 5.43
C GLU A 181 -13.38 -9.80 5.78
N LYS A 182 -13.76 -10.20 6.98
CA LYS A 182 -14.98 -9.70 7.62
C LYS A 182 -14.68 -8.39 8.33
N ILE A 183 -15.51 -7.38 8.04
CA ILE A 183 -15.44 -6.05 8.63
C ILE A 183 -16.59 -5.86 9.61
N ASN A 184 -16.49 -4.82 10.45
CA ASN A 184 -17.44 -4.62 11.54
C ASN A 184 -18.82 -4.22 11.03
N ASN A 185 -18.86 -3.33 10.03
CA ASN A 185 -20.10 -2.82 9.47
C ASN A 185 -19.92 -2.34 8.03
N CYS A 186 -20.96 -2.45 7.19
CA CYS A 186 -21.05 -1.71 5.94
C CYS A 186 -22.51 -1.46 5.56
N THR A 187 -22.77 -0.34 4.89
CA THR A 187 -24.13 0.12 4.56
C THR A 187 -24.72 -0.55 3.31
N GLY A 188 -24.04 -1.52 2.70
CA GLY A 188 -24.55 -2.25 1.51
C GLY A 188 -23.44 -2.77 0.61
N LYS A 189 -23.72 -2.80 -0.70
CA LYS A 189 -22.75 -3.23 -1.72
C LYS A 189 -22.13 -2.01 -2.40
N LYS A 190 -20.84 -2.00 -2.53
CA LYS A 190 -20.10 -0.98 -3.29
C LYS A 190 -18.82 -1.57 -3.88
N SER A 191 -18.46 -1.12 -5.08
CA SER A 191 -17.15 -1.41 -5.68
C SER A 191 -16.51 -0.10 -6.11
N VAL A 192 -15.25 0.10 -5.70
CA VAL A 192 -14.48 1.32 -5.98
C VAL A 192 -13.01 0.97 -6.20
N VAL A 193 -12.30 1.85 -6.90
CA VAL A 193 -10.85 1.68 -7.11
C VAL A 193 -10.11 2.89 -6.54
N ILE A 194 -9.18 2.62 -5.62
CA ILE A 194 -8.38 3.64 -4.96
C ILE A 194 -6.98 3.63 -5.57
N PRO A 195 -6.42 4.79 -5.96
CA PRO A 195 -5.08 4.87 -6.53
C PRO A 195 -4.00 4.23 -5.64
N LYS A 196 -3.01 3.57 -6.27
CA LYS A 196 -1.88 2.92 -5.57
C LYS A 196 -1.22 3.82 -4.55
N ARG A 197 -0.88 5.07 -4.94
CA ARG A 197 -0.24 6.04 -4.05
C ARG A 197 -1.10 6.32 -2.81
N ALA A 198 -2.39 6.57 -2.99
CA ALA A 198 -3.28 6.81 -1.86
C ALA A 198 -3.31 5.61 -0.90
N MET A 199 -3.41 4.38 -1.42
CA MET A 199 -3.38 3.16 -0.60
C MET A 199 -2.05 2.99 0.15
N GLN A 200 -0.91 3.36 -0.48
CA GLN A 200 0.40 3.33 0.18
C GLN A 200 0.47 4.30 1.35
N GLU A 201 0.01 5.54 1.15
CA GLU A 201 0.02 6.55 2.20
C GLU A 201 -0.99 6.23 3.32
N ILE A 202 -2.17 5.69 2.97
CA ILE A 202 -3.13 5.17 3.95
C ILE A 202 -2.47 4.10 4.82
N ALA A 203 -1.85 3.08 4.22
CA ALA A 203 -1.16 2.02 4.97
C ALA A 203 -0.01 2.55 5.85
N ALA A 204 0.63 3.64 5.43
CA ALA A 204 1.75 4.25 6.14
C ALA A 204 1.32 5.11 7.34
N VAL A 205 0.09 5.64 7.35
CA VAL A 205 -0.45 6.45 8.45
C VAL A 205 -1.27 5.63 9.44
N LEU A 206 -1.84 4.50 9.03
CA LEU A 206 -2.57 3.60 9.92
C LEU A 206 -1.65 3.00 10.99
N SER A 207 -2.16 2.89 12.21
CA SER A 207 -1.49 2.18 13.30
C SER A 207 -1.59 0.66 13.11
N SER A 208 -1.03 -0.09 14.05
CA SER A 208 -1.10 -1.56 14.04
C SER A 208 -1.98 -2.09 15.19
N ASP A 209 -2.80 -1.23 15.79
CA ASP A 209 -3.76 -1.58 16.81
C ASP A 209 -5.16 -1.88 16.24
N ASP A 210 -6.07 -2.30 17.10
CA ASP A 210 -7.45 -2.67 16.75
C ASP A 210 -8.42 -1.49 16.75
N SER A 211 -7.93 -0.24 16.89
CA SER A 211 -8.80 0.93 16.86
C SER A 211 -9.50 1.06 15.51
N GLU A 212 -10.71 1.56 15.53
CA GLU A 212 -11.61 1.53 14.38
C GLU A 212 -11.32 2.67 13.40
N VAL A 213 -11.43 2.37 12.12
CA VAL A 213 -11.37 3.30 11.00
C VAL A 213 -12.73 3.36 10.34
N LYS A 214 -13.25 4.55 10.15
CA LYS A 214 -14.44 4.79 9.34
C LYS A 214 -14.05 5.12 7.90
N LEU A 215 -14.52 4.30 6.97
CA LEU A 215 -14.41 4.52 5.54
C LEU A 215 -15.71 5.16 5.05
N ILE A 216 -15.64 6.32 4.41
CA ILE A 216 -16.79 7.04 3.87
C ILE A 216 -16.54 7.30 2.39
N PHE A 217 -17.54 6.98 1.58
CA PHE A 217 -17.43 7.09 0.13
C PHE A 217 -18.53 7.97 -0.45
N SER A 218 -18.13 8.84 -1.34
CA SER A 218 -19.01 9.46 -2.33
C SER A 218 -18.87 8.76 -3.69
N SER A 219 -19.45 9.33 -4.72
CA SER A 219 -19.29 8.87 -6.11
C SER A 219 -17.86 9.02 -6.64
N THR A 220 -17.08 9.98 -6.14
CA THR A 220 -15.76 10.36 -6.69
C THR A 220 -14.60 10.30 -5.69
N HIS A 221 -14.89 10.24 -4.38
CA HIS A 221 -13.87 10.30 -3.33
C HIS A 221 -14.11 9.28 -2.24
N ILE A 222 -13.03 8.91 -1.56
CA ILE A 222 -13.03 8.22 -0.27
C ILE A 222 -12.48 9.14 0.79
N LYS A 223 -13.12 9.15 1.97
CA LYS A 223 -12.57 9.69 3.22
C LYS A 223 -12.35 8.55 4.22
N ILE A 224 -11.19 8.50 4.80
CA ILE A 224 -10.78 7.58 5.86
C ILE A 224 -10.55 8.40 7.11
N ASP A 225 -11.31 8.12 8.16
CA ASP A 225 -11.38 8.91 9.39
C ASP A 225 -11.00 8.06 10.60
N PHE A 226 -9.96 8.45 11.31
CA PHE A 226 -9.46 7.74 12.49
C PHE A 226 -8.58 8.64 13.37
N GLY A 227 -8.81 8.61 14.68
CA GLY A 227 -7.94 9.24 15.69
C GLY A 227 -7.63 10.73 15.44
N GLY A 228 -8.60 11.52 14.96
CA GLY A 228 -8.39 12.93 14.61
C GLY A 228 -7.67 13.15 13.26
N THR A 229 -7.32 12.08 12.56
CA THR A 229 -6.71 12.14 11.23
C THR A 229 -7.72 11.77 10.15
N LYS A 230 -7.77 12.55 9.09
CA LYS A 230 -8.61 12.32 7.90
C LYS A 230 -7.74 12.23 6.65
N VAL A 231 -7.88 11.13 5.93
CA VAL A 231 -7.24 10.94 4.62
C VAL A 231 -8.33 10.96 3.56
N ILE A 232 -8.24 11.85 2.59
CA ILE A 232 -9.21 11.95 1.49
C ILE A 232 -8.47 11.71 0.19
N SER A 233 -8.99 10.81 -0.63
CA SER A 233 -8.44 10.51 -1.95
C SER A 233 -9.52 10.49 -3.02
N ARG A 234 -9.16 10.96 -4.20
CA ARG A 234 -9.97 10.76 -5.39
C ARG A 234 -9.96 9.30 -5.79
N LEU A 235 -11.11 8.77 -6.20
CA LEU A 235 -11.25 7.42 -6.75
C LEU A 235 -10.81 7.39 -8.21
N LEU A 236 -10.34 6.23 -8.70
CA LEU A 236 -10.16 6.02 -10.12
C LEU A 236 -11.51 5.77 -10.78
N ASP A 237 -11.75 6.43 -11.89
CA ASP A 237 -12.99 6.31 -12.66
C ASP A 237 -12.94 5.09 -13.59
N GLY A 238 -14.10 4.40 -13.73
CA GLY A 238 -14.27 3.26 -14.60
C GLY A 238 -14.58 1.94 -13.89
N GLU A 239 -14.93 0.92 -14.67
CA GLU A 239 -15.18 -0.42 -14.17
C GLU A 239 -13.88 -1.23 -14.05
N TYR A 240 -13.68 -1.89 -12.90
CA TYR A 240 -12.55 -2.79 -12.73
C TYR A 240 -12.74 -4.07 -13.56
N VAL A 241 -11.63 -4.68 -13.97
CA VAL A 241 -11.65 -5.91 -14.78
C VAL A 241 -12.42 -7.02 -14.06
N ASN A 242 -13.25 -7.77 -14.81
CA ASN A 242 -13.92 -8.95 -14.28
C ASN A 242 -12.91 -10.08 -14.02
N TYR A 243 -12.15 -9.95 -12.94
CA TYR A 243 -11.13 -10.92 -12.54
C TYR A 243 -11.72 -12.27 -12.14
N LYS A 244 -12.97 -12.31 -11.63
CA LYS A 244 -13.64 -13.54 -11.16
C LYS A 244 -13.78 -14.58 -12.28
N GLY A 245 -13.93 -14.12 -13.53
CA GLY A 245 -14.06 -14.98 -14.71
C GLY A 245 -12.78 -15.67 -15.15
N ILE A 246 -11.61 -15.16 -14.72
CA ILE A 246 -10.29 -15.70 -15.10
C ILE A 246 -9.65 -16.56 -14.01
N LEU A 247 -10.25 -16.64 -12.81
CA LEU A 247 -9.73 -17.47 -11.72
C LEU A 247 -9.92 -18.97 -12.02
N PRO A 248 -8.83 -19.79 -11.99
CA PRO A 248 -8.93 -21.24 -12.13
C PRO A 248 -9.78 -21.86 -11.03
N LYS A 249 -10.61 -22.85 -11.38
CA LYS A 249 -11.50 -23.55 -10.43
C LYS A 249 -11.05 -24.97 -10.11
N ASN A 250 -10.29 -25.60 -11.03
CA ASN A 250 -9.85 -26.98 -10.90
C ASN A 250 -8.32 -27.05 -11.00
N PHE A 251 -7.72 -27.97 -10.27
CA PHE A 251 -6.27 -28.15 -10.22
C PHE A 251 -5.91 -29.63 -10.29
N ALA A 252 -4.87 -29.96 -11.08
CA ALA A 252 -4.34 -31.30 -11.24
C ALA A 252 -3.23 -31.63 -10.23
N THR A 253 -2.57 -30.60 -9.73
CA THR A 253 -1.44 -30.71 -8.80
C THR A 253 -1.64 -29.73 -7.65
N ARG A 254 -1.52 -30.22 -6.43
CA ARG A 254 -1.60 -29.45 -5.19
C ARG A 254 -0.38 -29.72 -4.32
N VAL A 255 0.24 -28.68 -3.84
CA VAL A 255 1.48 -28.77 -3.05
C VAL A 255 1.31 -28.00 -1.75
N LEU A 256 1.53 -28.66 -0.62
CA LEU A 256 1.70 -27.99 0.66
C LEU A 256 3.18 -27.69 0.86
N ILE A 257 3.50 -26.42 1.15
CA ILE A 257 4.88 -25.96 1.27
C ILE A 257 5.02 -24.95 2.42
N ASN A 258 6.17 -24.98 3.09
CA ASN A 258 6.53 -24.02 4.11
C ASN A 258 6.89 -22.67 3.46
N CYS A 259 6.28 -21.57 3.96
CA CYS A 259 6.45 -20.22 3.39
C CYS A 259 7.88 -19.69 3.53
N GLU A 260 8.52 -19.94 4.67
CA GLU A 260 9.88 -19.45 4.92
C GLU A 260 10.91 -20.19 4.04
N GLU A 261 10.78 -21.50 3.88
CA GLU A 261 11.64 -22.28 2.99
C GLU A 261 11.49 -21.83 1.54
N LEU A 262 10.25 -21.67 1.04
CA LEU A 262 10.00 -21.18 -0.32
C LEU A 262 10.54 -19.77 -0.51
N LYS A 263 10.36 -18.87 0.45
CA LYS A 263 10.89 -17.51 0.45
C LYS A 263 12.41 -17.52 0.34
N ASN A 264 13.09 -18.26 1.21
CA ASN A 264 14.54 -18.29 1.26
C ASN A 264 15.15 -18.93 0.01
N SER A 265 14.57 -20.02 -0.51
CA SER A 265 15.03 -20.68 -1.73
C SER A 265 14.81 -19.82 -2.97
N THR A 266 13.63 -19.22 -3.13
CA THR A 266 13.37 -18.31 -4.27
C THR A 266 14.21 -17.04 -4.17
N GLU A 267 14.58 -16.57 -2.99
CA GLU A 267 15.47 -15.43 -2.79
C GLU A 267 16.90 -15.75 -3.25
N ARG A 268 17.43 -16.93 -2.89
CA ARG A 268 18.70 -17.43 -3.41
C ARG A 268 18.68 -17.57 -4.95
N ALA A 269 17.61 -18.17 -5.48
CA ALA A 269 17.47 -18.38 -6.93
C ALA A 269 17.36 -17.04 -7.67
N LEU A 270 16.74 -16.02 -7.09
CA LEU A 270 16.62 -14.69 -7.68
C LEU A 270 17.99 -14.01 -7.87
N LEU A 271 18.99 -14.29 -7.02
CA LEU A 271 20.34 -13.75 -7.18
C LEU A 271 20.95 -14.17 -8.52
N MET A 272 20.71 -15.41 -8.98
CA MET A 272 21.15 -15.89 -10.29
C MET A 272 20.22 -15.39 -11.41
N ALA A 273 18.90 -15.38 -11.16
CA ALA A 273 17.90 -15.02 -12.17
C ALA A 273 17.90 -13.53 -12.56
N ARG A 274 18.40 -12.61 -11.72
CA ARG A 274 18.49 -11.16 -11.99
C ARG A 274 19.32 -10.80 -13.22
N GLU A 275 20.24 -11.63 -13.62
CA GLU A 275 21.01 -11.46 -14.85
C GLU A 275 20.14 -11.60 -16.12
N SER A 276 18.98 -12.24 -16.01
CA SER A 276 17.98 -12.34 -17.07
C SER A 276 16.90 -11.25 -16.91
N LYS A 277 16.45 -10.67 -18.03
CA LYS A 277 15.39 -9.64 -18.03
C LYS A 277 14.06 -10.11 -17.40
N SER A 278 13.84 -11.41 -17.28
CA SER A 278 12.59 -12.00 -16.80
C SER A 278 12.64 -12.49 -15.35
N ASN A 279 13.78 -12.38 -14.65
CA ASN A 279 14.00 -12.97 -13.32
C ASN A 279 13.50 -14.43 -13.24
N ARG A 280 13.70 -15.19 -14.32
CA ARG A 280 13.10 -16.53 -14.49
C ARG A 280 13.79 -17.58 -13.66
N ILE A 281 12.99 -18.29 -12.89
CA ILE A 281 13.36 -19.51 -12.18
C ILE A 281 12.50 -20.68 -12.68
N LYS A 282 13.04 -21.89 -12.63
CA LYS A 282 12.34 -23.13 -12.95
C LYS A 282 12.07 -23.90 -11.68
N LEU A 283 10.85 -24.38 -11.52
CA LEU A 283 10.34 -25.15 -10.40
C LEU A 283 9.97 -26.55 -10.91
N MET A 284 10.56 -27.60 -10.34
CA MET A 284 10.20 -28.99 -10.60
C MET A 284 9.62 -29.61 -9.33
N PHE A 285 8.37 -29.98 -9.40
CA PHE A 285 7.63 -30.66 -8.34
C PHE A 285 7.58 -32.15 -8.66
N ALA A 286 8.28 -32.98 -7.88
CA ALA A 286 8.31 -34.43 -8.05
C ALA A 286 8.73 -35.13 -6.75
N ASN A 287 8.21 -36.31 -6.48
CA ASN A 287 8.64 -37.16 -5.36
C ASN A 287 8.64 -36.46 -3.98
N ASN A 288 7.63 -35.63 -3.69
CA ASN A 288 7.56 -34.78 -2.50
C ASN A 288 8.74 -33.82 -2.33
N THR A 289 9.38 -33.44 -3.40
CA THR A 289 10.47 -32.45 -3.41
C THR A 289 10.17 -31.38 -4.45
N LEU A 290 10.38 -30.11 -4.07
CA LEU A 290 10.44 -28.99 -4.99
C LEU A 290 11.91 -28.67 -5.26
N THR A 291 12.33 -28.83 -6.51
CA THR A 291 13.66 -28.41 -6.98
C THR A 291 13.52 -27.05 -7.66
N ILE A 292 14.21 -26.03 -7.18
CA ILE A 292 14.25 -24.68 -7.74
C ILE A 292 15.59 -24.45 -8.43
N THR A 293 15.57 -24.13 -9.73
CA THR A 293 16.78 -23.88 -10.51
C THR A 293 16.76 -22.53 -11.19
N ALA A 294 17.90 -21.87 -11.19
CA ALA A 294 18.15 -20.68 -12.01
C ALA A 294 19.57 -20.73 -12.61
N ASN A 295 19.70 -20.29 -13.84
CA ASN A 295 20.95 -20.26 -14.57
C ASN A 295 21.23 -18.86 -15.10
N SER A 296 22.50 -18.44 -15.02
CA SER A 296 23.02 -17.22 -15.64
C SER A 296 24.40 -17.49 -16.23
N GLU A 297 24.97 -16.52 -16.92
CA GLU A 297 26.37 -16.60 -17.40
C GLU A 297 27.40 -16.70 -16.27
N LYS A 298 27.02 -16.21 -15.05
CA LYS A 298 27.91 -16.18 -13.87
C LYS A 298 27.82 -17.44 -13.00
N GLY A 299 26.83 -18.31 -13.25
CA GLY A 299 26.65 -19.52 -12.46
C GLY A 299 25.23 -20.04 -12.47
N ASN A 300 25.03 -21.10 -11.70
CA ASN A 300 23.72 -21.72 -11.52
C ASN A 300 23.43 -21.96 -10.05
N ILE A 301 22.16 -22.15 -9.76
CA ILE A 301 21.69 -22.63 -8.45
C ILE A 301 20.72 -23.78 -8.66
N ASN A 302 20.84 -24.77 -7.79
CA ASN A 302 19.90 -25.86 -7.63
C ASN A 302 19.62 -25.98 -6.14
N ASP A 303 18.37 -25.79 -5.74
CA ASP A 303 17.94 -25.76 -4.34
C ASP A 303 16.72 -26.67 -4.18
N GLU A 304 16.66 -27.43 -3.11
CA GLU A 304 15.62 -28.44 -2.86
C GLU A 304 14.88 -28.16 -1.55
N ILE A 305 13.55 -28.27 -1.60
CA ILE A 305 12.64 -28.09 -0.48
C ILE A 305 11.76 -29.33 -0.35
N GLU A 306 11.58 -29.82 0.85
CA GLU A 306 10.60 -30.87 1.14
C GLU A 306 9.18 -30.32 1.05
N ILE A 307 8.29 -31.03 0.36
CA ILE A 307 6.91 -30.64 0.14
C ILE A 307 5.97 -31.83 0.32
N GLN A 308 4.67 -31.56 0.44
CA GLN A 308 3.66 -32.60 0.29
C GLN A 308 2.97 -32.41 -1.07
N LEU A 309 3.27 -33.30 -2.01
CA LEU A 309 2.74 -33.28 -3.38
C LEU A 309 1.54 -34.22 -3.51
N VAL A 310 0.43 -33.69 -3.96
CA VAL A 310 -0.77 -34.44 -4.35
C VAL A 310 -1.08 -34.17 -5.82
N GLY A 311 -1.13 -35.21 -6.63
CA GLY A 311 -1.40 -35.11 -8.07
C GLY A 311 -0.21 -35.49 -8.92
N LYS A 312 0.02 -34.76 -10.02
CA LYS A 312 1.04 -35.10 -11.02
C LYS A 312 2.31 -34.29 -10.80
N ASP A 313 3.44 -34.90 -11.12
CA ASP A 313 4.71 -34.19 -11.25
C ASP A 313 4.56 -33.05 -12.26
N LEU A 314 5.22 -31.93 -11.99
CA LEU A 314 5.08 -30.73 -12.82
C LEU A 314 6.39 -29.94 -12.87
N GLU A 315 6.82 -29.59 -14.09
CA GLU A 315 7.86 -28.59 -14.33
C GLU A 315 7.21 -27.31 -14.85
N ILE A 316 7.50 -26.17 -14.21
CA ILE A 316 6.91 -24.86 -14.53
C ILE A 316 7.92 -23.76 -14.24
N ALA A 317 7.86 -22.63 -14.95
CA ALA A 317 8.74 -21.48 -14.69
C ALA A 317 7.96 -20.23 -14.32
N PHE A 318 8.55 -19.45 -13.41
CA PHE A 318 7.97 -18.16 -12.96
C PHE A 318 9.03 -17.06 -12.94
N ASN A 319 8.54 -15.83 -12.90
CA ASN A 319 9.33 -14.70 -12.41
C ASN A 319 9.45 -14.82 -10.88
N ALA A 320 10.67 -15.00 -10.40
CA ALA A 320 10.95 -15.18 -8.96
C ALA A 320 10.46 -14.00 -8.11
N THR A 321 10.49 -12.78 -8.65
CA THR A 321 10.01 -11.58 -7.94
C THR A 321 8.54 -11.70 -7.59
N TYR A 322 7.71 -12.29 -8.44
CA TYR A 322 6.27 -12.42 -8.17
C TYR A 322 5.99 -13.40 -7.00
N ILE A 323 6.76 -14.47 -6.89
CA ILE A 323 6.66 -15.39 -5.75
C ILE A 323 7.15 -14.69 -4.49
N GLN A 324 8.29 -13.99 -4.57
CA GLN A 324 8.88 -13.25 -3.45
C GLN A 324 7.94 -12.18 -2.89
N ASP A 325 7.25 -11.44 -3.76
CA ASP A 325 6.31 -10.41 -3.32
C ASP A 325 5.15 -10.99 -2.50
N VAL A 326 4.66 -12.18 -2.87
CA VAL A 326 3.65 -12.90 -2.08
C VAL A 326 4.24 -13.39 -0.76
N MET A 327 5.39 -14.07 -0.79
CA MET A 327 6.00 -14.65 0.42
C MET A 327 6.41 -13.59 1.47
N ARG A 328 6.68 -12.35 1.05
CA ARG A 328 7.03 -11.24 1.95
C ARG A 328 5.86 -10.69 2.76
N VAL A 329 4.64 -10.94 2.33
CA VAL A 329 3.43 -10.37 2.94
C VAL A 329 2.57 -11.40 3.64
N LEU A 330 2.94 -12.68 3.55
CA LEU A 330 2.30 -13.78 4.26
C LEU A 330 2.97 -14.00 5.61
N ASP A 331 2.12 -14.15 6.63
CA ASP A 331 2.52 -14.53 7.99
C ASP A 331 2.20 -16.01 8.28
N ASP A 332 1.62 -16.73 7.31
CA ASP A 332 1.26 -18.15 7.42
C ASP A 332 2.52 -19.02 7.39
N GLU A 333 2.54 -20.09 8.20
CA GLU A 333 3.65 -21.06 8.22
C GLU A 333 3.72 -21.86 6.91
N CYS A 334 2.56 -22.29 6.41
CA CYS A 334 2.43 -23.08 5.19
C CYS A 334 1.31 -22.56 4.31
N VAL A 335 1.43 -22.80 3.00
CA VAL A 335 0.40 -22.49 1.99
C VAL A 335 0.23 -23.64 1.02
N TYR A 336 -0.91 -23.65 0.31
CA TYR A 336 -1.09 -24.50 -0.86
C TYR A 336 -0.71 -23.77 -2.14
N LEU A 337 0.10 -24.43 -2.98
CA LEU A 337 0.31 -24.08 -4.39
C LEU A 337 -0.56 -25.02 -5.23
N ASN A 338 -1.48 -24.48 -6.00
CA ASN A 338 -2.40 -25.22 -6.85
C ASN A 338 -2.10 -24.93 -8.33
N MET A 339 -1.90 -25.96 -9.14
CA MET A 339 -1.45 -25.86 -10.52
C MET A 339 -2.13 -26.92 -11.41
N ASN A 340 -2.09 -26.72 -12.73
CA ASN A 340 -2.58 -27.70 -13.71
C ASN A 340 -1.49 -28.22 -14.66
N ASN A 341 -0.74 -27.30 -15.27
CA ASN A 341 0.32 -27.61 -16.22
C ASN A 341 1.31 -26.43 -16.35
N ALA A 342 2.33 -26.59 -17.17
CA ALA A 342 3.43 -25.64 -17.36
C ALA A 342 3.03 -24.27 -17.96
N VAL A 343 1.82 -24.11 -18.48
CA VAL A 343 1.35 -22.90 -19.18
C VAL A 343 0.12 -22.26 -18.54
N THR A 344 -0.40 -22.85 -17.47
CA THR A 344 -1.52 -22.30 -16.69
C THR A 344 -1.03 -21.69 -15.38
N PRO A 345 -1.81 -20.76 -14.79
CA PRO A 345 -1.40 -20.08 -13.57
C PRO A 345 -1.13 -21.02 -12.39
N CYS A 346 -0.19 -20.62 -11.52
CA CYS A 346 -0.12 -21.10 -10.15
C CYS A 346 -1.00 -20.26 -9.26
N VAL A 347 -1.76 -20.90 -8.38
CA VAL A 347 -2.61 -20.27 -7.39
C VAL A 347 -2.12 -20.59 -5.99
N ILE A 348 -1.89 -19.57 -5.18
CA ILE A 348 -1.44 -19.68 -3.79
C ILE A 348 -2.63 -19.34 -2.89
N VAL A 349 -2.98 -20.25 -1.99
CA VAL A 349 -4.11 -20.10 -1.08
C VAL A 349 -3.72 -20.55 0.33
N PRO A 350 -4.44 -20.10 1.39
CA PRO A 350 -4.19 -20.54 2.75
C PRO A 350 -4.48 -22.02 2.92
N VAL A 351 -3.93 -22.63 3.96
CA VAL A 351 -4.20 -24.02 4.33
C VAL A 351 -5.66 -24.17 4.77
N GLU A 352 -6.18 -23.18 5.49
CA GLU A 352 -7.55 -23.14 5.97
C GLU A 352 -8.24 -21.85 5.57
N GLY A 353 -9.54 -21.93 5.23
CA GLY A 353 -10.36 -20.79 4.87
C GLY A 353 -10.08 -20.23 3.46
N GLU A 354 -10.44 -18.95 3.25
CA GLU A 354 -10.35 -18.23 1.97
C GLU A 354 -9.85 -16.80 2.15
N ALA A 355 -8.96 -16.59 3.11
CA ALA A 355 -8.53 -15.25 3.49
C ALA A 355 -7.77 -14.52 2.37
N PHE A 356 -7.04 -15.27 1.55
CA PHE A 356 -6.30 -14.72 0.41
C PHE A 356 -6.29 -15.66 -0.80
N TYR A 357 -6.03 -15.06 -1.95
CA TYR A 357 -5.88 -15.78 -3.21
C TYR A 357 -4.86 -15.02 -4.07
N TYR A 358 -3.73 -15.64 -4.34
CA TYR A 358 -2.73 -15.09 -5.24
C TYR A 358 -2.62 -15.97 -6.48
N MET A 359 -2.66 -15.34 -7.64
CA MET A 359 -2.49 -16.02 -8.91
C MET A 359 -1.27 -15.45 -9.64
N ILE A 360 -0.37 -16.31 -10.13
CA ILE A 360 0.84 -15.93 -10.85
C ILE A 360 0.86 -16.68 -12.18
N LEU A 361 0.98 -15.94 -13.29
CA LEU A 361 1.16 -16.53 -14.61
C LEU A 361 2.56 -17.08 -14.79
N PRO A 362 2.72 -18.27 -15.41
CA PRO A 362 4.03 -18.82 -15.70
C PRO A 362 4.74 -18.07 -16.84
N VAL A 363 6.05 -18.11 -16.82
CA VAL A 363 6.91 -17.68 -17.92
C VAL A 363 7.16 -18.88 -18.82
N ARG A 364 6.98 -18.72 -20.13
CA ARG A 364 7.22 -19.82 -21.09
C ARG A 364 8.67 -20.30 -21.00
N LEU A 365 8.85 -21.62 -20.85
CA LEU A 365 10.13 -22.26 -21.05
C LEU A 365 10.42 -22.21 -22.56
N SER A 366 11.46 -21.47 -23.00
CA SER A 366 11.91 -21.54 -24.39
C SER A 366 12.38 -22.98 -24.69
N VAL A 367 11.74 -23.61 -25.64
CA VAL A 367 12.23 -24.90 -26.17
C VAL A 367 13.55 -24.60 -26.90
N SER A 368 14.67 -25.01 -26.31
CA SER A 368 15.95 -25.00 -27.01
C SER A 368 15.87 -26.10 -28.09
N TYR A 369 15.61 -25.70 -29.31
CA TYR A 369 15.87 -26.62 -30.43
C TYR A 369 17.40 -26.83 -30.51
N THR A 370 17.88 -27.90 -29.92
CA THR A 370 19.17 -28.44 -30.28
C THR A 370 19.06 -28.87 -31.74
N HIS A 371 19.59 -28.07 -32.66
CA HIS A 371 19.89 -28.53 -33.99
C HIS A 371 20.88 -29.72 -33.84
N LEU A 372 20.36 -30.94 -33.98
CA LEU A 372 21.16 -32.08 -34.37
C LEU A 372 21.61 -31.81 -35.82
N THR A 373 22.79 -31.25 -35.95
CA THR A 373 23.55 -31.32 -37.22
C THR A 373 24.04 -32.77 -37.35
N LEU A 374 23.48 -33.47 -38.33
CA LEU A 374 23.99 -34.71 -38.87
C LEU A 374 25.33 -34.47 -39.60
#